data_3f79c34866907d0bc4c75dbd2005ec4f
#
_entry.id   3f79c34866907d0bc4c75dbd2005ec4f
#
_cell.length_a   1.000
_cell.length_b   1.000
_cell.length_c   1.000
_cell.angle_alpha   90.00
_cell.angle_beta   90.00
_cell.angle_gamma   90.00
#
_symmetry.space_group_name_H-M   'P 1'
#
loop_
_entity.id
_entity.type
_entity.pdbx_description
1 polymer ?
#
loop_
_entity_poly.entity_id
_entity_poly.type
_entity_poly.pdbx_seq_one_letter_code
_entity_poly.pdbx_strand_id
1 'polypeptide(L)'
;NMQFPMEGWNIKTYPDEIAASGQYENIRLMHIDNAISSTPANGLPKQTHTWEMCSPETVKQFSATGYFFGKHLNQQRNVPVGLIMTCWGGTDIETWMSGETLKTLPDFRPTVEEIANDKLSAAEHEIKYQRELREWMNTVGQKEGSMQADGTALWAQPQYDVAQWQTLAQPQKIDEVGYGNFDGFVWYRKTIDIPAAWEGKD
;
A
#
# COMPACT_ATOMS: atom_id res chain seq x y z
N ASN A 1 2.82 -7.78 2.85
CA ASN A 1 3.45 -6.59 2.30
C ASN A 1 4.84 -6.38 2.91
N MET A 2 5.88 -6.44 2.09
CA MET A 2 7.28 -6.32 2.54
C MET A 2 7.64 -4.92 3.07
N GLN A 3 6.89 -3.88 2.70
CA GLN A 3 7.11 -2.51 3.17
C GLN A 3 6.46 -2.21 4.54
N PHE A 4 5.72 -3.15 5.10
CA PHE A 4 5.00 -2.94 6.36
C PHE A 4 5.99 -2.62 7.50
N PRO A 5 5.98 -1.40 8.09
CA PRO A 5 6.96 -0.99 9.08
C PRO A 5 6.66 -1.55 10.47
N MET A 6 7.66 -1.54 11.35
CA MET A 6 7.50 -1.93 12.75
C MET A 6 6.70 -0.93 13.58
N GLU A 7 6.62 0.33 13.17
CA GLU A 7 5.89 1.39 13.88
C GLU A 7 4.73 1.95 13.05
N GLY A 8 3.68 2.45 13.70
CA GLY A 8 2.61 3.21 13.05
C GLY A 8 1.29 2.48 12.80
N TRP A 9 1.23 1.16 13.00
CA TRP A 9 0.03 0.35 12.73
C TRP A 9 -0.68 -0.20 13.97
N ASN A 10 -0.33 0.28 15.17
CA ASN A 10 -0.92 -0.14 16.44
C ASN A 10 -0.94 -1.67 16.67
N ILE A 11 0.08 -2.37 16.20
CA ILE A 11 0.24 -3.81 16.46
C ILE A 11 0.72 -3.98 17.89
N LYS A 12 -0.08 -4.62 18.73
CA LYS A 12 0.13 -4.71 20.19
C LYS A 12 1.50 -5.23 20.63
N THR A 13 2.09 -6.14 19.87
CA THR A 13 3.38 -6.76 20.19
C THR A 13 4.58 -5.97 19.67
N TYR A 14 4.40 -5.03 18.77
CA TYR A 14 5.52 -4.32 18.12
C TYR A 14 6.28 -3.36 19.04
N PRO A 15 5.65 -2.63 19.98
CA PRO A 15 6.40 -1.81 20.92
C PRO A 15 7.44 -2.60 21.72
N ASP A 16 7.08 -3.79 22.20
CA ASP A 16 8.00 -4.68 22.94
C ASP A 16 9.12 -5.21 22.04
N GLU A 17 8.79 -5.57 20.80
CA GLU A 17 9.77 -6.01 19.79
C GLU A 17 10.72 -4.90 19.37
N ILE A 18 10.22 -3.67 19.21
CA ILE A 18 11.05 -2.49 18.94
C ILE A 18 12.03 -2.28 20.11
N ALA A 19 11.51 -2.26 21.34
CA ALA A 19 12.37 -2.09 22.53
C ALA A 19 13.44 -3.19 22.65
N ALA A 20 13.09 -4.43 22.30
CA ALA A 20 14.01 -5.57 22.35
C ALA A 20 15.02 -5.62 21.19
N SER A 21 14.83 -4.86 20.13
CA SER A 21 15.63 -4.95 18.90
C SER A 21 17.13 -4.64 19.11
N GLY A 22 17.46 -3.79 20.08
CA GLY A 22 18.84 -3.49 20.43
C GLY A 22 19.66 -4.69 20.97
N GLN A 23 19.01 -5.80 21.31
CA GLN A 23 19.70 -7.04 21.72
C GLN A 23 20.36 -7.76 20.54
N TYR A 24 19.99 -7.43 19.30
CA TYR A 24 20.47 -8.09 18.08
C TYR A 24 21.62 -7.31 17.44
N GLU A 25 22.72 -7.12 18.19
CA GLU A 25 23.88 -6.35 17.75
C GLU A 25 24.54 -6.88 16.46
N ASN A 26 24.31 -8.13 16.11
CA ASN A 26 24.80 -8.78 14.90
C ASN A 26 23.85 -8.63 13.69
N ILE A 27 22.76 -7.89 13.83
CA ILE A 27 21.89 -7.54 12.70
C ILE A 27 22.23 -6.15 12.22
N ARG A 28 22.36 -5.99 10.90
CA ARG A 28 22.55 -4.71 10.22
C ARG A 28 21.38 -4.46 9.29
N LEU A 29 20.91 -3.23 9.28
CA LEU A 29 19.80 -2.77 8.48
C LEU A 29 20.32 -1.74 7.47
N MET A 30 19.82 -1.80 6.25
CA MET A 30 20.03 -0.75 5.25
C MET A 30 18.71 -0.50 4.53
N HIS A 31 18.25 0.74 4.53
CA HIS A 31 17.07 1.17 3.78
C HIS A 31 17.54 1.90 2.52
N ILE A 32 17.03 1.46 1.36
CA ILE A 32 17.24 2.11 0.07
C ILE A 32 15.98 2.89 -0.26
N ASP A 33 16.10 4.19 -0.46
CA ASP A 33 14.97 5.03 -0.84
C ASP A 33 14.42 4.64 -2.21
N ASN A 34 13.11 4.78 -2.34
CA ASN A 34 12.42 4.48 -3.57
C ASN A 34 12.80 5.48 -4.67
N ALA A 35 13.07 4.97 -5.86
CA ALA A 35 13.34 5.78 -7.04
C ALA A 35 12.66 5.16 -8.26
N ILE A 36 12.09 6.02 -9.12
CA ILE A 36 11.50 5.61 -10.39
C ILE A 36 12.51 5.86 -11.49
N SER A 37 12.70 4.87 -12.37
CA SER A 37 13.55 4.99 -13.54
C SER A 37 13.01 4.13 -14.68
N SER A 38 12.98 4.67 -15.89
CA SER A 38 12.62 3.90 -17.10
C SER A 38 13.72 2.93 -17.56
N THR A 39 14.92 3.06 -17.00
CA THR A 39 16.07 2.21 -17.31
C THR A 39 16.81 1.83 -16.02
N PRO A 40 17.41 0.63 -15.94
CA PRO A 40 18.22 0.25 -14.80
C PRO A 40 19.37 1.24 -14.57
N ALA A 41 19.52 1.67 -13.32
CA ALA A 41 20.63 2.53 -12.92
C ALA A 41 21.91 1.70 -12.70
N ASN A 42 23.07 2.27 -13.01
CA ASN A 42 24.40 1.65 -12.78
C ASN A 42 24.88 1.81 -11.32
N GLY A 43 23.98 2.01 -10.37
CA GLY A 43 24.31 2.16 -8.96
C GLY A 43 23.13 2.73 -8.18
N LEU A 44 23.30 2.82 -6.88
CA LEU A 44 22.31 3.44 -6.01
C LEU A 44 22.25 4.96 -6.25
N PRO A 45 21.07 5.57 -6.08
CA PRO A 45 20.96 7.04 -6.05
C PRO A 45 21.99 7.63 -5.10
N LYS A 46 22.40 8.88 -5.35
CA LYS A 46 23.48 9.57 -4.56
C LYS A 46 23.21 9.75 -3.07
N GLN A 47 22.14 9.22 -2.53
CA GLN A 47 21.85 9.24 -1.12
C GLN A 47 22.77 8.27 -0.38
N THR A 48 23.22 8.68 0.76
CA THR A 48 24.10 7.90 1.63
C THR A 48 23.29 6.82 2.35
N HIS A 49 23.08 5.71 1.69
CA HIS A 49 22.57 4.51 2.36
C HIS A 49 23.72 3.88 3.12
N THR A 50 23.62 3.85 4.42
CA THR A 50 24.62 3.25 5.30
C THR A 50 24.04 2.04 6.02
N TRP A 51 24.92 1.09 6.33
CA TRP A 51 24.56 0.01 7.24
C TRP A 51 24.45 0.55 8.65
N GLU A 52 23.26 0.40 9.22
CA GLU A 52 22.98 0.77 10.61
C GLU A 52 22.87 -0.48 11.48
N MET A 53 23.29 -0.34 12.73
CA MET A 53 23.07 -1.39 13.72
C MET A 53 21.59 -1.50 14.03
N CYS A 54 21.07 -2.71 14.19
CA CYS A 54 19.69 -2.90 14.64
C CYS A 54 19.53 -2.30 16.04
N SER A 55 18.60 -1.37 16.17
CA SER A 55 18.30 -0.67 17.41
C SER A 55 16.81 -0.31 17.46
N PRO A 56 16.29 0.11 18.62
CA PRO A 56 14.94 0.62 18.73
C PRO A 56 14.62 1.78 17.78
N GLU A 57 15.62 2.58 17.41
CA GLU A 57 15.47 3.72 16.51
C GLU A 57 15.46 3.27 15.05
N THR A 58 16.42 2.42 14.66
CA THR A 58 16.62 2.05 13.24
C THR A 58 15.60 1.04 12.73
N VAL A 59 14.99 0.23 13.63
CA VAL A 59 14.01 -0.80 13.24
C VAL A 59 12.61 -0.24 12.97
N LYS A 60 12.26 0.93 13.52
CA LYS A 60 10.89 1.49 13.46
C LYS A 60 10.31 1.56 12.06
N GLN A 61 11.06 2.12 11.14
CA GLN A 61 10.64 2.29 9.74
C GLN A 61 11.09 1.15 8.84
N PHE A 62 11.77 0.16 9.38
CA PHE A 62 12.20 -1.00 8.63
C PHE A 62 11.07 -1.99 8.41
N SER A 63 11.17 -2.81 7.34
CA SER A 63 10.23 -3.90 7.06
C SER A 63 10.09 -4.84 8.25
N ALA A 64 8.90 -4.94 8.82
CA ALA A 64 8.61 -5.90 9.89
C ALA A 64 8.84 -7.34 9.41
N THR A 65 8.42 -7.68 8.20
CA THR A 65 8.66 -9.00 7.60
C THR A 65 10.16 -9.29 7.49
N GLY A 66 10.94 -8.31 6.99
CA GLY A 66 12.40 -8.42 6.88
C GLY A 66 13.06 -8.57 8.25
N TYR A 67 12.65 -7.74 9.22
CA TYR A 67 13.18 -7.78 10.57
C TYR A 67 12.93 -9.14 11.25
N PHE A 68 11.69 -9.63 11.28
CA PHE A 68 11.38 -10.91 11.92
C PHE A 68 12.07 -12.10 11.24
N PHE A 69 12.21 -12.06 9.91
CA PHE A 69 12.99 -13.05 9.18
C PHE A 69 14.46 -13.04 9.60
N GLY A 70 15.09 -11.86 9.59
CA GLY A 70 16.49 -11.70 9.98
C GLY A 70 16.76 -12.06 11.45
N LYS A 71 15.86 -11.64 12.34
CA LYS A 71 15.88 -12.01 13.76
C LYS A 71 15.84 -13.54 13.93
N HIS A 72 14.92 -14.20 13.26
CA HIS A 72 14.80 -15.65 13.33
C HIS A 72 16.07 -16.37 12.83
N LEU A 73 16.63 -15.94 11.70
CA LEU A 73 17.89 -16.50 11.20
C LEU A 73 19.05 -16.28 12.17
N ASN A 74 19.19 -15.06 12.71
CA ASN A 74 20.22 -14.75 13.69
C ASN A 74 20.13 -15.66 14.91
N GLN A 75 18.93 -15.84 15.46
CA GLN A 75 18.70 -16.71 16.62
C GLN A 75 18.95 -18.19 16.34
N GLN A 76 18.47 -18.70 15.19
CA GLN A 76 18.57 -20.13 14.87
C GLN A 76 19.96 -20.55 14.42
N ARG A 77 20.69 -19.66 13.78
CA ARG A 77 22.00 -19.99 13.17
C ARG A 77 23.17 -19.36 13.91
N ASN A 78 22.91 -18.43 14.82
CA ASN A 78 23.94 -17.66 15.53
C ASN A 78 24.97 -17.01 14.57
N VAL A 79 24.48 -16.42 13.48
CA VAL A 79 25.29 -15.75 12.46
C VAL A 79 24.91 -14.28 12.34
N PRO A 80 25.84 -13.40 11.96
CA PRO A 80 25.50 -12.03 11.58
C PRO A 80 24.54 -11.99 10.38
N VAL A 81 23.60 -11.07 10.39
CA VAL A 81 22.59 -10.92 9.32
C VAL A 81 22.57 -9.47 8.84
N GLY A 82 22.74 -9.27 7.54
CA GLY A 82 22.51 -7.98 6.88
C GLY A 82 21.18 -8.00 6.12
N LEU A 83 20.33 -7.01 6.37
CA LEU A 83 19.03 -6.86 5.73
C LEU A 83 19.01 -5.59 4.91
N ILE A 84 18.64 -5.69 3.64
CA ILE A 84 18.46 -4.55 2.75
C ILE A 84 16.97 -4.43 2.43
N MET A 85 16.38 -3.29 2.75
CA MET A 85 14.99 -2.98 2.44
C MET A 85 14.93 -2.15 1.16
N THR A 86 14.33 -2.70 0.10
CA THR A 86 14.15 -2.06 -1.21
C THR A 86 12.71 -2.14 -1.68
N CYS A 87 11.77 -2.44 -0.80
CA CYS A 87 10.38 -2.69 -1.15
C CYS A 87 9.57 -1.40 -1.31
N TRP A 88 8.57 -1.46 -2.19
CA TRP A 88 7.57 -0.42 -2.40
C TRP A 88 6.18 -1.05 -2.48
N GLY A 89 5.34 -0.80 -1.48
CA GLY A 89 4.00 -1.36 -1.40
C GLY A 89 3.10 -0.87 -2.53
N GLY A 90 2.28 -1.77 -3.05
CA GLY A 90 1.35 -1.46 -4.15
C GLY A 90 1.97 -1.55 -5.54
N THR A 91 3.23 -1.95 -5.67
CA THR A 91 3.86 -2.17 -6.98
C THR A 91 3.74 -3.63 -7.42
N ASP A 92 3.50 -3.83 -8.71
CA ASP A 92 3.51 -5.15 -9.33
C ASP A 92 4.93 -5.67 -9.50
N ILE A 93 5.10 -6.99 -9.55
CA ILE A 93 6.44 -7.61 -9.65
C ILE A 93 7.19 -7.21 -10.92
N GLU A 94 6.46 -6.94 -11.99
CA GLU A 94 6.99 -6.53 -13.29
C GLU A 94 7.77 -5.22 -13.21
N THR A 95 7.38 -4.31 -12.30
CA THR A 95 8.11 -3.04 -12.11
C THR A 95 9.52 -3.23 -11.55
N TRP A 96 9.82 -4.43 -11.03
CA TRP A 96 11.12 -4.82 -10.47
C TRP A 96 11.93 -5.70 -11.43
N MET A 97 11.40 -5.97 -12.63
CA MET A 97 12.06 -6.76 -13.66
C MET A 97 12.72 -5.86 -14.71
N SER A 98 13.76 -6.38 -15.38
CA SER A 98 14.39 -5.63 -16.48
C SER A 98 13.46 -5.55 -17.69
N GLY A 99 13.46 -4.40 -18.38
CA GLY A 99 12.71 -4.23 -19.62
C GLY A 99 13.14 -5.24 -20.71
N GLU A 100 14.41 -5.67 -20.73
CA GLU A 100 14.88 -6.72 -21.65
C GLU A 100 14.16 -8.04 -21.40
N THR A 101 14.02 -8.46 -20.14
CA THR A 101 13.29 -9.67 -19.78
C THR A 101 11.81 -9.53 -20.11
N LEU A 102 11.17 -8.42 -19.75
CA LEU A 102 9.75 -8.19 -20.00
C LEU A 102 9.43 -8.16 -21.51
N LYS A 103 10.31 -7.63 -22.36
CA LYS A 103 10.12 -7.65 -23.82
C LYS A 103 10.04 -9.04 -24.43
N THR A 104 10.55 -10.07 -23.75
CA THR A 104 10.42 -11.46 -24.20
C THR A 104 9.00 -12.01 -24.01
N LEU A 105 8.20 -11.37 -23.17
CA LEU A 105 6.83 -11.73 -22.85
C LEU A 105 5.87 -10.88 -23.72
N PRO A 106 5.02 -11.51 -24.57
CA PRO A 106 4.16 -10.79 -25.50
C PRO A 106 3.25 -9.75 -24.83
N ASP A 107 2.73 -10.06 -23.66
CA ASP A 107 1.78 -9.21 -22.93
C ASP A 107 2.41 -7.91 -22.39
N PHE A 108 3.71 -7.92 -22.08
CA PHE A 108 4.41 -6.77 -21.52
C PHE A 108 5.21 -5.96 -22.54
N ARG A 109 5.46 -6.52 -23.73
CA ARG A 109 6.25 -5.86 -24.77
C ARG A 109 5.73 -4.48 -25.15
N PRO A 110 4.41 -4.28 -25.40
CA PRO A 110 3.88 -2.97 -25.76
C PRO A 110 4.15 -1.91 -24.67
N THR A 111 3.89 -2.26 -23.41
CA THR A 111 4.11 -1.37 -22.27
C THR A 111 5.58 -0.98 -22.12
N VAL A 112 6.51 -1.93 -22.27
CA VAL A 112 7.95 -1.63 -22.18
C VAL A 112 8.41 -0.75 -23.33
N GLU A 113 7.86 -0.92 -24.52
CA GLU A 113 8.16 -0.06 -25.68
C GLU A 113 7.59 1.35 -25.51
N GLU A 114 6.40 1.48 -24.92
CA GLU A 114 5.80 2.77 -24.56
C GLU A 114 6.68 3.50 -23.54
N ILE A 115 7.06 2.84 -22.44
CA ILE A 115 7.94 3.42 -21.40
C ILE A 115 9.29 3.84 -21.99
N ALA A 116 9.88 3.03 -22.89
CA ALA A 116 11.16 3.36 -23.52
C ALA A 116 11.09 4.59 -24.44
N ASN A 117 9.92 4.89 -24.98
CA ASN A 117 9.67 6.06 -25.83
C ASN A 117 9.16 7.28 -25.06
N ASP A 118 8.77 7.08 -23.81
CA ASP A 118 8.30 8.17 -22.95
C ASP A 118 9.46 9.10 -22.56
N LYS A 119 9.26 10.38 -22.75
CA LYS A 119 10.25 11.43 -22.49
C LYS A 119 9.93 12.27 -21.25
N LEU A 120 8.80 11.98 -20.59
CA LEU A 120 8.41 12.70 -19.40
C LEU A 120 9.33 12.33 -18.22
N SER A 121 9.69 13.31 -17.45
CA SER A 121 10.34 13.11 -16.16
C SER A 121 9.34 12.53 -15.13
N ALA A 122 9.84 11.95 -14.05
CA ALA A 122 9.00 11.45 -12.95
C ALA A 122 8.08 12.55 -12.37
N ALA A 123 8.57 13.79 -12.28
CA ALA A 123 7.78 14.93 -11.82
C ALA A 123 6.63 15.28 -12.80
N GLU A 124 6.88 15.21 -14.11
CA GLU A 124 5.84 15.47 -15.12
C GLU A 124 4.80 14.35 -15.12
N HIS A 125 5.20 13.09 -14.91
CA HIS A 125 4.28 11.97 -14.72
C HIS A 125 3.40 12.17 -13.49
N GLU A 126 3.96 12.59 -12.37
CA GLU A 126 3.19 12.87 -11.16
C GLU A 126 2.16 13.98 -11.38
N ILE A 127 2.56 15.09 -12.05
CA ILE A 127 1.63 16.19 -12.38
C ILE A 127 0.50 15.70 -13.29
N LYS A 128 0.83 14.90 -14.31
CA LYS A 128 -0.14 14.30 -15.23
C LYS A 128 -1.13 13.40 -14.46
N TYR A 129 -0.62 12.49 -13.65
CA TYR A 129 -1.42 11.58 -12.84
C TYR A 129 -2.38 12.33 -11.91
N GLN A 130 -1.88 13.33 -11.18
CA GLN A 130 -2.70 14.13 -10.27
C GLN A 130 -3.81 14.91 -10.99
N ARG A 131 -3.55 15.36 -12.21
CA ARG A 131 -4.57 15.99 -13.04
C ARG A 131 -5.63 14.99 -13.47
N GLU A 132 -5.22 13.85 -14.04
CA GLU A 132 -6.13 12.80 -14.52
C GLU A 132 -6.96 12.22 -13.39
N LEU A 133 -6.36 12.02 -12.22
CA LEU A 133 -7.07 11.58 -11.02
C LEU A 133 -8.15 12.60 -10.60
N ARG A 134 -7.84 13.88 -10.59
CA ARG A 134 -8.85 14.92 -10.27
C ARG A 134 -9.98 14.97 -11.29
N GLU A 135 -9.67 14.86 -12.57
CA GLU A 135 -10.66 14.81 -13.63
C GLU A 135 -11.57 13.59 -13.48
N TRP A 136 -10.99 12.43 -13.20
CA TRP A 136 -11.72 11.20 -12.92
C TRP A 136 -12.61 11.34 -11.68
N MET A 137 -12.06 11.80 -10.56
CA MET A 137 -12.82 12.02 -9.31
C MET A 137 -13.99 12.99 -9.50
N ASN A 138 -13.79 14.07 -10.26
CA ASN A 138 -14.87 15.00 -10.59
C ASN A 138 -15.96 14.31 -11.42
N THR A 139 -15.58 13.50 -12.41
CA THR A 139 -16.53 12.77 -13.27
C THR A 139 -17.35 11.76 -12.44
N VAL A 140 -16.70 11.03 -11.56
CA VAL A 140 -17.39 10.07 -10.66
C VAL A 140 -18.27 10.81 -9.66
N GLY A 141 -17.76 11.90 -9.07
CA GLY A 141 -18.52 12.73 -8.13
C GLY A 141 -19.78 13.36 -8.75
N GLN A 142 -19.73 13.74 -10.03
CA GLN A 142 -20.92 14.24 -10.75
C GLN A 142 -21.98 13.16 -10.99
N LYS A 143 -21.56 11.89 -11.10
CA LYS A 143 -22.47 10.76 -11.28
C LYS A 143 -22.97 10.20 -9.95
N GLU A 144 -22.32 10.53 -8.85
CA GLU A 144 -22.69 10.12 -7.51
C GLU A 144 -23.93 10.96 -7.08
N GLY A 145 -25.08 10.32 -6.95
CA GLY A 145 -26.35 11.00 -6.75
C GLY A 145 -26.68 11.35 -5.30
N SER A 146 -25.81 11.02 -4.33
CA SER A 146 -26.09 11.25 -2.91
C SER A 146 -25.66 12.62 -2.41
N MET A 147 -24.68 13.25 -3.07
CA MET A 147 -24.11 14.52 -2.62
C MET A 147 -24.99 15.69 -3.05
N GLN A 148 -25.45 16.47 -2.08
CA GLN A 148 -26.21 17.69 -2.31
C GLN A 148 -25.27 18.89 -2.46
N ALA A 149 -25.80 19.99 -3.03
CA ALA A 149 -25.03 21.20 -3.27
C ALA A 149 -24.45 21.86 -1.98
N ASP A 150 -25.08 21.59 -0.83
CA ASP A 150 -24.62 22.03 0.49
C ASP A 150 -23.58 21.08 1.13
N GLY A 151 -23.16 20.04 0.43
CA GLY A 151 -22.23 19.04 0.94
C GLY A 151 -22.88 17.91 1.76
N THR A 152 -24.20 17.89 1.88
CA THR A 152 -24.90 16.82 2.60
C THR A 152 -24.88 15.54 1.77
N ALA A 153 -24.43 14.44 2.38
CA ALA A 153 -24.53 13.09 1.82
C ALA A 153 -25.93 12.53 2.10
N LEU A 154 -26.84 12.68 1.16
CA LEU A 154 -28.26 12.31 1.29
C LEU A 154 -28.44 10.85 1.68
N TRP A 155 -27.72 9.94 1.04
CA TRP A 155 -27.85 8.50 1.29
C TRP A 155 -27.25 8.05 2.62
N ALA A 156 -26.43 8.89 3.26
CA ALA A 156 -25.90 8.65 4.60
C ALA A 156 -26.90 9.04 5.69
N GLN A 157 -27.95 9.81 5.38
CA GLN A 157 -28.88 10.29 6.39
C GLN A 157 -29.67 9.13 7.01
N PRO A 158 -29.82 9.08 8.35
CA PRO A 158 -30.54 7.98 9.05
C PRO A 158 -31.97 7.75 8.55
N GLN A 159 -32.65 8.82 8.15
CA GLN A 159 -34.04 8.82 7.69
C GLN A 159 -34.18 8.51 6.20
N TYR A 160 -33.09 8.35 5.45
CA TYR A 160 -33.18 8.07 4.02
C TYR A 160 -33.83 6.71 3.77
N ASP A 161 -34.84 6.67 2.92
CA ASP A 161 -35.53 5.43 2.58
C ASP A 161 -34.66 4.55 1.65
N VAL A 162 -34.33 3.38 2.11
CA VAL A 162 -33.53 2.36 1.38
C VAL A 162 -34.36 1.19 0.90
N ALA A 163 -35.68 1.27 0.89
CA ALA A 163 -36.56 0.18 0.49
C ALA A 163 -36.30 -0.34 -0.93
N GLN A 164 -35.76 0.53 -1.81
CA GLN A 164 -35.42 0.18 -3.18
C GLN A 164 -33.97 -0.31 -3.34
N TRP A 165 -33.18 -0.34 -2.27
CA TRP A 165 -31.81 -0.82 -2.32
C TRP A 165 -31.78 -2.34 -2.39
N GLN A 166 -30.79 -2.86 -3.12
CA GLN A 166 -30.57 -4.30 -3.19
C GLN A 166 -29.89 -4.82 -1.92
N THR A 167 -30.28 -6.01 -1.50
CA THR A 167 -29.60 -6.70 -0.39
C THR A 167 -28.45 -7.54 -0.94
N LEU A 168 -27.25 -7.32 -0.43
CA LEU A 168 -26.06 -8.10 -0.77
C LEU A 168 -25.52 -8.80 0.46
N ALA A 169 -25.20 -10.09 0.30
CA ALA A 169 -24.43 -10.81 1.32
C ALA A 169 -22.99 -10.30 1.34
N GLN A 170 -22.43 -10.10 2.52
CA GLN A 170 -21.05 -9.65 2.72
C GLN A 170 -20.29 -10.65 3.60
N PRO A 171 -18.98 -10.84 3.38
CA PRO A 171 -18.12 -10.16 2.41
C PRO A 171 -18.19 -10.77 1.00
N GLN A 172 -18.34 -9.94 -0.02
CA GLN A 172 -18.26 -10.34 -1.45
C GLN A 172 -17.63 -9.19 -2.25
N LYS A 173 -16.94 -9.52 -3.33
CA LYS A 173 -16.47 -8.52 -4.28
C LYS A 173 -17.63 -7.99 -5.11
N ILE A 174 -17.68 -6.70 -5.35
CA ILE A 174 -18.77 -6.08 -6.12
C ILE A 174 -18.84 -6.63 -7.56
N ASP A 175 -17.69 -6.96 -8.13
CA ASP A 175 -17.61 -7.53 -9.49
C ASP A 175 -18.22 -8.91 -9.60
N GLU A 176 -18.24 -9.68 -8.49
CA GLU A 176 -18.78 -11.04 -8.43
C GLU A 176 -20.32 -11.07 -8.27
N VAL A 177 -20.92 -9.92 -7.92
CA VAL A 177 -22.37 -9.80 -7.68
C VAL A 177 -23.10 -9.06 -8.78
N GLY A 178 -22.58 -9.12 -10.00
CA GLY A 178 -23.25 -8.60 -11.20
C GLY A 178 -22.87 -7.17 -11.58
N TYR A 179 -21.91 -6.57 -10.91
CA TYR A 179 -21.43 -5.21 -11.18
C TYR A 179 -19.99 -5.23 -11.73
N GLY A 180 -19.65 -6.20 -12.56
CA GLY A 180 -18.33 -6.29 -13.21
C GLY A 180 -17.93 -5.02 -13.93
N ASN A 181 -16.65 -4.64 -13.83
CA ASN A 181 -16.09 -3.40 -14.35
C ASN A 181 -16.74 -2.14 -13.75
N PHE A 182 -17.18 -2.20 -12.50
CA PHE A 182 -17.73 -1.04 -11.79
C PHE A 182 -16.63 -0.15 -11.24
N ASP A 183 -16.53 1.07 -11.76
CA ASP A 183 -15.67 2.14 -11.23
C ASP A 183 -16.55 3.22 -10.60
N GLY A 184 -16.51 3.37 -9.28
CA GLY A 184 -17.34 4.36 -8.60
C GLY A 184 -17.50 4.14 -7.10
N PHE A 185 -18.54 4.74 -6.55
CA PHE A 185 -18.87 4.64 -5.13
C PHE A 185 -20.01 3.67 -4.91
N VAL A 186 -19.90 2.82 -3.90
CA VAL A 186 -20.97 1.92 -3.45
C VAL A 186 -21.34 2.27 -2.03
N TRP A 187 -22.61 2.55 -1.83
CA TRP A 187 -23.15 2.83 -0.51
C TRP A 187 -23.73 1.56 0.10
N TYR A 188 -23.28 1.23 1.30
CA TYR A 188 -23.80 0.13 2.09
C TYR A 188 -24.49 0.66 3.34
N ARG A 189 -25.62 0.08 3.70
CA ARG A 189 -26.30 0.34 4.97
C ARG A 189 -26.63 -0.95 5.69
N LYS A 190 -26.32 -1.01 6.98
CA LYS A 190 -26.65 -2.12 7.86
C LYS A 190 -27.12 -1.58 9.19
N THR A 191 -28.31 -2.00 9.62
CA THR A 191 -28.75 -1.79 10.99
C THR A 191 -28.31 -2.98 11.84
N ILE A 192 -27.75 -2.70 13.00
CA ILE A 192 -27.35 -3.71 13.98
C ILE A 192 -27.96 -3.35 15.33
N ASP A 193 -28.47 -4.36 16.04
CA ASP A 193 -28.87 -4.21 17.42
C ASP A 193 -27.64 -4.36 18.32
N ILE A 194 -27.39 -3.34 19.14
CA ILE A 194 -26.25 -3.37 20.08
C ILE A 194 -26.65 -4.19 21.28
N PRO A 195 -25.99 -5.31 21.61
CA PRO A 195 -26.29 -6.09 22.79
C PRO A 195 -26.14 -5.27 24.08
N ALA A 196 -27.06 -5.40 25.00
CA ALA A 196 -26.98 -4.71 26.29
C ALA A 196 -25.67 -4.99 27.05
N ALA A 197 -25.05 -6.14 26.80
CA ALA A 197 -23.73 -6.48 27.36
C ALA A 197 -22.57 -5.59 26.89
N TRP A 198 -22.78 -4.74 25.86
CA TRP A 198 -21.81 -3.79 25.35
C TRP A 198 -21.97 -2.37 25.88
N GLU A 199 -23.03 -2.15 26.67
CA GLU A 199 -23.28 -0.85 27.34
C GLU A 199 -22.07 -0.47 28.21
N GLY A 200 -21.53 0.73 28.03
CA GLY A 200 -20.37 1.22 28.77
C GLY A 200 -19.03 0.58 28.41
N LYS A 201 -18.94 -0.09 27.25
CA LYS A 201 -17.67 -0.58 26.68
C LYS A 201 -17.29 0.28 25.49
N ASP A 202 -16.04 0.76 25.48
CA ASP A 202 -15.40 1.49 24.37
C ASP A 202 -14.90 0.52 23.30
#